data_3b171471ac63dfe98b6edfa8d88804c8
#
_entry.id   3b171471ac63dfe98b6edfa8d88804c8
#
_cell.length_a   1.000
_cell.length_b   1.000
_cell.length_c   1.000
_cell.angle_alpha   90.00
_cell.angle_beta   90.00
_cell.angle_gamma   90.00
#
_symmetry.space_group_name_H-M   'P 1'
#
loop_
_entity.id
_entity.type
_entity.pdbx_description
1 polymer ?
#
loop_
_entity_poly.entity_id
_entity_poly.type
_entity_poly.pdbx_seq_one_letter_code
_entity_poly.pdbx_strand_id
1 'polypeptide(L)'
;MQCRVTEIFHSLQGETRTVGLPTVFIRLTGCPLRCSFCDTAYAFHGGTKMDISDIVAKVQSYQPRYITVTGGEPLAQKSCLLLLKALCDLGAEVSLETSGALNIADVDPRVVCVMDLKTPGSGEESKNRYENISLLKQTDQLKFVIC
;
A
#
# COMPACT_ATOMS: atom_id res chain seq x y z
N MET A 1 16.79 -1.06 -9.02
CA MET A 1 16.14 -1.14 -7.71
C MET A 1 15.01 -2.15 -7.75
N GLN A 2 14.94 -3.02 -6.79
CA GLN A 2 13.99 -4.14 -6.76
C GLN A 2 13.04 -4.03 -5.57
N CYS A 3 11.81 -4.52 -5.77
CA CYS A 3 10.86 -4.77 -4.70
C CYS A 3 10.54 -6.26 -4.64
N ARG A 4 10.25 -6.77 -3.45
CA ARG A 4 9.74 -8.11 -3.27
C ARG A 4 8.22 -8.08 -3.35
N VAL A 5 7.68 -8.79 -4.32
CA VAL A 5 6.25 -8.72 -4.69
C VAL A 5 5.60 -10.06 -4.43
N THR A 6 4.47 -10.06 -3.73
CA THR A 6 3.64 -11.25 -3.53
C THR A 6 2.78 -11.50 -4.76
N GLU A 7 2.08 -10.48 -5.25
CA GLU A 7 1.20 -10.60 -6.42
C GLU A 7 0.94 -9.24 -7.06
N ILE A 8 0.60 -9.28 -8.35
CA ILE A 8 0.09 -8.12 -9.10
C ILE A 8 -1.15 -8.61 -9.83
N PHE A 9 -2.28 -7.96 -9.63
CA PHE A 9 -3.53 -8.39 -10.22
C PHE A 9 -4.49 -7.23 -10.49
N HIS A 10 -5.45 -7.46 -11.37
CA HIS A 10 -6.47 -6.49 -11.74
C HIS A 10 -7.80 -6.96 -11.15
N SER A 11 -8.45 -6.10 -10.37
CA SER A 11 -9.71 -6.41 -9.70
C SER A 11 -10.47 -5.13 -9.38
N LEU A 12 -11.60 -5.25 -8.69
CA LEU A 12 -12.33 -4.10 -8.19
C LEU A 12 -11.81 -3.74 -6.80
N GLN A 13 -11.69 -2.42 -6.53
CA GLN A 13 -11.34 -1.95 -5.19
C GLN A 13 -12.46 -2.30 -4.22
N GLY A 14 -12.13 -3.01 -3.14
CA GLY A 14 -13.09 -3.46 -2.15
C GLY A 14 -13.43 -2.43 -1.08
N GLU A 15 -12.63 -1.39 -0.96
CA GLU A 15 -12.77 -0.38 0.09
C GLU A 15 -12.22 0.97 -0.37
N THR A 16 -12.23 1.98 0.49
CA THR A 16 -11.75 3.34 0.23
C THR A 16 -12.70 4.14 -0.67
N ARG A 17 -12.28 5.36 -0.99
CA ARG A 17 -13.04 6.28 -1.83
C ARG A 17 -13.27 5.74 -3.24
N THR A 18 -12.41 4.87 -3.71
CA THR A 18 -12.49 4.29 -5.07
C THR A 18 -13.14 2.92 -5.09
N VAL A 19 -13.91 2.56 -4.05
CA VAL A 19 -14.61 1.27 -3.97
C VAL A 19 -15.42 1.00 -5.23
N GLY A 20 -15.30 -0.23 -5.75
CA GLY A 20 -16.02 -0.68 -6.93
C GLY A 20 -15.37 -0.29 -8.27
N LEU A 21 -14.29 0.48 -8.27
CA LEU A 21 -13.59 0.86 -9.50
C LEU A 21 -12.50 -0.14 -9.86
N PRO A 22 -12.34 -0.45 -11.17
CA PRO A 22 -11.26 -1.35 -11.63
C PRO A 22 -9.89 -0.77 -11.25
N THR A 23 -9.08 -1.60 -10.60
CA THR A 23 -7.81 -1.19 -10.01
C THR A 23 -6.77 -2.27 -10.23
N VAL A 24 -5.54 -1.89 -10.52
CA VAL A 24 -4.39 -2.80 -10.49
C VAL A 24 -3.78 -2.75 -9.10
N PHE A 25 -3.70 -3.90 -8.46
CA PHE A 25 -3.13 -4.06 -7.13
C PHE A 25 -1.72 -4.61 -7.23
N ILE A 26 -0.80 -3.99 -6.50
CA ILE A 26 0.56 -4.49 -6.29
C ILE A 26 0.68 -4.79 -4.80
N ARG A 27 0.77 -6.08 -4.47
CA ARG A 27 0.92 -6.53 -3.08
C ARG A 27 2.38 -6.84 -2.81
N LEU A 28 3.01 -6.00 -2.00
CA LEU A 28 4.39 -6.21 -1.59
C LEU A 28 4.46 -7.20 -0.44
N THR A 29 5.60 -7.85 -0.31
CA THR A 29 5.84 -8.87 0.71
C THR A 29 6.42 -8.22 1.97
N GLY A 30 6.02 -8.72 3.14
CA GLY A 30 6.54 -8.34 4.45
C GLY A 30 5.68 -7.36 5.20
N CYS A 31 5.54 -7.59 6.49
CA CYS A 31 4.79 -6.73 7.39
C CYS A 31 5.36 -6.86 8.81
N PRO A 32 5.66 -5.73 9.50
CA PRO A 32 6.11 -5.77 10.89
C PRO A 32 4.99 -6.05 11.89
N LEU A 33 3.71 -6.03 11.42
CA LEU A 33 2.54 -6.22 12.27
C LEU A 33 2.04 -7.66 12.20
N ARG A 34 1.30 -8.07 13.23
CA ARG A 34 0.64 -9.39 13.31
C ARG A 34 -0.76 -9.17 13.90
N CYS A 35 -1.63 -8.50 13.11
CA CYS A 35 -2.99 -8.21 13.55
C CYS A 35 -3.80 -9.48 13.70
N SER A 36 -4.63 -9.55 14.73
CA SER A 36 -5.46 -10.72 15.02
C SER A 36 -6.48 -11.02 13.92
N PHE A 37 -6.89 -10.00 13.15
CA PHE A 37 -7.86 -10.13 12.06
C PHE A 37 -7.20 -10.01 10.68
N CYS A 38 -5.88 -10.25 10.58
CA CYS A 38 -5.17 -10.10 9.30
C CYS A 38 -5.66 -11.12 8.28
N ASP A 39 -6.14 -10.63 7.13
CA ASP A 39 -6.63 -11.44 6.02
C ASP A 39 -5.56 -11.71 4.95
N THR A 40 -4.36 -11.15 5.11
CA THR A 40 -3.27 -11.25 4.12
C THR A 40 -1.98 -11.79 4.73
N ALA A 41 -2.10 -12.72 5.70
CA ALA A 41 -0.93 -13.31 6.35
C ALA A 41 0.02 -13.98 5.33
N TYR A 42 -0.48 -14.44 4.19
CA TYR A 42 0.35 -15.01 3.13
C TYR A 42 1.37 -14.01 2.55
N ALA A 43 1.20 -12.71 2.77
CA ALA A 43 2.12 -11.69 2.31
C ALA A 43 3.29 -11.44 3.28
N PHE A 44 3.35 -12.15 4.42
CA PHE A 44 4.44 -11.98 5.38
C PHE A 44 5.77 -12.50 4.86
N HIS A 45 5.75 -13.57 4.08
CA HIS A 45 6.93 -14.28 3.63
C HIS A 45 6.85 -14.61 2.14
N GLY A 46 7.99 -14.98 1.57
CA GLY A 46 8.07 -15.40 0.17
C GLY A 46 8.12 -14.22 -0.78
N GLY A 47 7.28 -14.27 -1.80
CA GLY A 47 7.28 -13.28 -2.87
C GLY A 47 8.45 -13.43 -3.83
N THR A 48 8.45 -12.65 -4.89
CA THR A 48 9.47 -12.65 -5.93
C THR A 48 10.11 -11.27 -6.01
N LYS A 49 11.44 -11.22 -6.09
CA LYS A 49 12.14 -9.96 -6.36
C LYS A 49 11.91 -9.57 -7.80
N MET A 50 11.44 -8.35 -8.01
CA MET A 50 11.20 -7.79 -9.34
C MET A 50 11.82 -6.40 -9.43
N ASP A 51 12.42 -6.08 -10.57
CA ASP A 51 12.86 -4.73 -10.83
C ASP A 51 11.65 -3.80 -10.95
N ILE A 52 11.79 -2.57 -10.48
CA ILE A 52 10.71 -1.57 -10.58
C ILE A 52 10.26 -1.40 -12.03
N SER A 53 11.20 -1.41 -12.97
CA SER A 53 10.86 -1.31 -14.40
C SER A 53 9.97 -2.46 -14.86
N ASP A 54 10.20 -3.67 -14.37
CA ASP A 54 9.37 -4.84 -14.72
C ASP A 54 7.99 -4.77 -14.08
N ILE A 55 7.91 -4.27 -12.86
CA ILE A 55 6.63 -4.04 -12.19
C ILE A 55 5.82 -3.02 -12.98
N VAL A 56 6.44 -1.91 -13.34
CA VAL A 56 5.80 -0.84 -14.11
C VAL A 56 5.30 -1.36 -15.47
N ALA A 57 6.12 -2.14 -16.18
CA ALA A 57 5.74 -2.72 -17.47
C ALA A 57 4.53 -3.64 -17.32
N LYS A 58 4.50 -4.49 -16.27
CA LYS A 58 3.36 -5.37 -16.02
C LYS A 58 2.10 -4.57 -15.72
N VAL A 59 2.20 -3.54 -14.90
CA VAL A 59 1.07 -2.67 -14.55
C VAL A 59 0.54 -1.96 -15.80
N GLN A 60 1.41 -1.44 -16.64
CA GLN A 60 1.01 -0.79 -17.89
C GLN A 60 0.26 -1.73 -18.84
N SER A 61 0.56 -3.02 -18.81
CA SER A 61 -0.13 -4.00 -19.66
C SER A 61 -1.64 -4.05 -19.39
N TYR A 62 -2.08 -3.66 -18.20
CA TYR A 62 -3.49 -3.57 -17.83
C TYR A 62 -4.14 -2.22 -18.20
N GLN A 63 -3.35 -1.22 -18.60
CA GLN A 63 -3.81 0.14 -18.90
C GLN A 63 -4.68 0.73 -17.77
N PRO A 64 -4.18 0.75 -16.52
CA PRO A 64 -5.01 1.12 -15.38
C PRO A 64 -5.23 2.63 -15.29
N ARG A 65 -6.41 3.02 -14.81
CA ARG A 65 -6.67 4.38 -14.34
C ARG A 65 -6.29 4.49 -12.84
N TYR A 66 -6.49 3.41 -12.09
CA TYR A 66 -6.24 3.35 -10.66
C TYR A 66 -5.25 2.24 -10.33
N ILE A 67 -4.26 2.56 -9.50
CA ILE A 67 -3.25 1.62 -9.01
C ILE A 67 -3.21 1.71 -7.49
N THR A 68 -3.25 0.57 -6.81
CA THR A 68 -3.09 0.51 -5.35
C THR A 68 -1.88 -0.33 -5.00
N VAL A 69 -0.96 0.27 -4.24
CA VAL A 69 0.16 -0.43 -3.64
C VAL A 69 -0.23 -0.80 -2.22
N THR A 70 -0.21 -2.08 -1.93
CA THR A 70 -0.62 -2.64 -0.64
C THR A 70 0.36 -3.75 -0.25
N GLY A 71 0.03 -4.55 0.71
CA GLY A 71 0.92 -5.63 1.13
C GLY A 71 0.38 -6.27 2.38
N GLY A 72 1.22 -6.89 3.11
CA GLY A 72 1.84 -6.56 4.35
C GLY A 72 1.91 -5.07 4.69
N GLU A 73 3.10 -4.59 4.89
CA GLU A 73 3.34 -3.15 5.04
C GLU A 73 4.29 -2.69 3.92
N PRO A 74 3.77 -1.99 2.89
CA PRO A 74 4.59 -1.61 1.75
C PRO A 74 5.80 -0.76 2.10
N LEU A 75 5.68 0.16 3.07
CA LEU A 75 6.76 1.05 3.45
C LEU A 75 7.89 0.35 4.22
N ALA A 76 7.72 -0.92 4.60
CA ALA A 76 8.80 -1.72 5.15
C ALA A 76 9.91 -1.97 4.12
N GLN A 77 9.60 -1.86 2.82
CA GLN A 77 10.60 -1.88 1.76
C GLN A 77 10.94 -0.45 1.35
N LYS A 78 12.20 -0.05 1.52
CA LYS A 78 12.64 1.31 1.15
C LYS A 78 12.41 1.61 -0.33
N SER A 79 12.54 0.60 -1.18
CA SER A 79 12.31 0.71 -2.62
C SER A 79 10.87 1.05 -2.96
N CYS A 80 9.92 0.89 -2.03
CA CYS A 80 8.52 1.26 -2.25
C CYS A 80 8.36 2.73 -2.63
N LEU A 81 9.16 3.62 -2.04
CA LEU A 81 9.10 5.05 -2.35
C LEU A 81 9.41 5.32 -3.84
N LEU A 82 10.41 4.64 -4.38
CA LEU A 82 10.76 4.76 -5.79
C LEU A 82 9.70 4.12 -6.69
N LEU A 83 9.13 2.99 -6.26
CA LEU A 83 8.03 2.35 -6.99
C LEU A 83 6.83 3.29 -7.09
N LEU A 84 6.43 3.90 -5.99
CA LEU A 84 5.30 4.84 -5.96
C LEU A 84 5.52 6.01 -6.93
N LYS A 85 6.72 6.57 -6.92
CA LYS A 85 7.07 7.66 -7.85
C LYS A 85 6.96 7.21 -9.30
N ALA A 86 7.52 6.05 -9.64
CA ALA A 86 7.47 5.52 -11.00
C ALA A 86 6.04 5.28 -11.46
N LEU A 87 5.17 4.79 -10.57
CA LEU A 87 3.75 4.56 -10.88
C LEU A 87 3.01 5.89 -11.09
N CYS A 88 3.28 6.89 -10.28
CA CYS A 88 2.68 8.22 -10.47
C CYS A 88 3.10 8.83 -11.80
N ASP A 89 4.31 8.58 -12.24
CA ASP A 89 4.82 9.08 -13.52
C ASP A 89 4.08 8.50 -14.74
N LEU A 90 3.34 7.40 -14.55
CA LEU A 90 2.47 6.84 -15.60
C LEU A 90 1.20 7.67 -15.83
N GLY A 91 0.87 8.60 -14.93
CA GLY A 91 -0.35 9.41 -15.03
C GLY A 91 -1.59 8.76 -14.42
N ALA A 92 -1.48 7.57 -13.85
CA ALA A 92 -2.58 6.92 -13.13
C ALA A 92 -2.73 7.52 -11.73
N GLU A 93 -3.92 7.35 -11.14
CA GLU A 93 -4.12 7.69 -9.72
C GLU A 93 -3.58 6.55 -8.86
N VAL A 94 -2.57 6.84 -8.06
CA VAL A 94 -1.89 5.86 -7.23
C VAL A 94 -2.29 6.05 -5.78
N SER A 95 -2.71 4.98 -5.13
CA SER A 95 -2.95 4.95 -3.69
C SER A 95 -2.00 3.99 -2.99
N LEU A 96 -1.70 4.29 -1.74
CA LEU A 96 -0.89 3.47 -0.86
C LEU A 96 -1.71 3.09 0.36
N GLU A 97 -1.89 1.80 0.59
CA GLU A 97 -2.51 1.30 1.82
C GLU A 97 -1.39 0.95 2.80
N THR A 98 -1.31 1.69 3.89
CA THR A 98 -0.28 1.53 4.91
C THR A 98 -0.90 1.44 6.30
N SER A 99 -0.25 0.70 7.18
CA SER A 99 -0.65 0.61 8.59
C SER A 99 -0.39 1.89 9.37
N GLY A 100 0.43 2.80 8.84
CA GLY A 100 0.85 3.98 9.57
C GLY A 100 1.89 3.71 10.65
N ALA A 101 2.47 2.51 10.70
CA ALA A 101 3.51 2.16 11.65
C ALA A 101 4.87 2.76 11.27
N LEU A 102 5.04 3.16 10.03
CA LEU A 102 6.27 3.75 9.51
C LEU A 102 6.02 5.18 9.03
N ASN A 103 7.10 5.98 8.93
CA ASN A 103 7.00 7.38 8.52
C ASN A 103 6.55 7.50 7.06
N ILE A 104 5.54 8.33 6.81
CA ILE A 104 5.01 8.59 5.46
C ILE A 104 5.56 9.89 4.84
N ALA A 105 6.47 10.59 5.51
CA ALA A 105 6.93 11.92 5.06
C ALA A 105 7.56 11.93 3.66
N ASP A 106 8.21 10.83 3.28
CA ASP A 106 8.92 10.74 1.99
C ASP A 106 8.07 10.14 0.87
N VAL A 107 6.80 9.84 1.11
CA VAL A 107 5.87 9.35 0.08
C VAL A 107 5.61 10.47 -0.92
N ASP A 108 5.65 10.13 -2.21
CA ASP A 108 5.38 11.11 -3.28
C ASP A 108 4.04 11.81 -3.02
N PRO A 109 3.97 13.14 -3.06
CA PRO A 109 2.74 13.88 -2.74
C PRO A 109 1.56 13.60 -3.68
N ARG A 110 1.81 13.02 -4.85
CA ARG A 110 0.75 12.61 -5.77
C ARG A 110 0.03 11.34 -5.31
N VAL A 111 0.61 10.59 -4.38
CA VAL A 111 0.02 9.34 -3.86
C VAL A 111 -1.07 9.69 -2.86
N VAL A 112 -2.21 9.01 -2.98
CA VAL A 112 -3.27 9.06 -1.97
C VAL A 112 -2.94 8.02 -0.89
N CYS A 113 -2.63 8.48 0.31
CA CYS A 113 -2.36 7.58 1.44
C CYS A 113 -3.67 7.16 2.10
N VAL A 114 -3.88 5.86 2.23
CA VAL A 114 -4.97 5.27 3.02
C VAL A 114 -4.31 4.63 4.23
N MET A 115 -4.38 5.30 5.37
CA MET A 115 -3.69 4.88 6.58
C MET A 115 -4.64 4.14 7.51
N ASP A 116 -4.30 2.89 7.79
CA ASP A 116 -5.06 2.01 8.67
C ASP A 116 -4.50 2.13 10.10
N LEU A 117 -5.16 2.96 10.91
CA LEU A 117 -4.82 3.04 12.34
C LEU A 117 -5.32 1.78 13.04
N LYS A 118 -4.41 1.10 13.69
CA LYS A 118 -4.74 -0.15 14.38
C LYS A 118 -5.54 0.12 15.64
N THR A 119 -6.62 -0.64 15.80
CA THR A 119 -7.50 -0.57 16.97
C THR A 119 -7.03 -1.56 18.04
N PRO A 120 -7.48 -1.43 19.30
CA PRO A 120 -7.10 -2.38 20.34
C PRO A 120 -7.37 -3.85 19.99
N GLY A 121 -8.45 -4.14 19.25
CA GLY A 121 -8.79 -5.50 18.83
C GLY A 121 -7.74 -6.15 17.91
N SER A 122 -6.91 -5.37 17.25
CA SER A 122 -5.84 -5.90 16.38
C SER A 122 -4.68 -6.52 17.16
N GLY A 123 -4.48 -6.11 18.41
CA GLY A 123 -3.30 -6.43 19.20
C GLY A 123 -2.04 -5.63 18.81
N GLU A 124 -2.14 -4.74 17.84
CA GLU A 124 -1.00 -3.98 17.29
C GLU A 124 -1.16 -2.47 17.42
N GLU A 125 -2.08 -1.98 18.28
CA GLU A 125 -2.33 -0.55 18.49
C GLU A 125 -1.06 0.22 18.89
N SER A 126 -0.16 -0.39 19.66
CA SER A 126 1.08 0.24 20.10
C SER A 126 2.04 0.57 18.94
N LYS A 127 1.82 -0.02 17.76
CA LYS A 127 2.62 0.22 16.56
C LYS A 127 2.17 1.47 15.78
N ASN A 128 1.05 2.09 16.15
CA ASN A 128 0.56 3.30 15.50
C ASN A 128 1.56 4.44 15.69
N ARG A 129 1.93 5.08 14.57
CA ARG A 129 2.76 6.27 14.57
C ARG A 129 1.86 7.49 14.39
N TYR A 130 1.37 8.04 15.48
CA TYR A 130 0.38 9.14 15.44
C TYR A 130 0.93 10.42 14.80
N GLU A 131 2.24 10.62 14.76
CA GLU A 131 2.87 11.74 14.07
C GLU A 131 2.52 11.77 12.57
N ASN A 132 2.21 10.63 11.98
CA ASN A 132 1.81 10.56 10.57
C ASN A 132 0.51 11.32 10.30
N ILE A 133 -0.37 11.47 11.30
CA ILE A 133 -1.66 12.14 11.12
C ILE A 133 -1.45 13.58 10.64
N SER A 134 -0.45 14.29 11.18
CA SER A 134 -0.13 15.64 10.76
C SER A 134 0.45 15.74 9.35
N LEU A 135 0.90 14.62 8.79
CA LEU A 135 1.46 14.55 7.44
C LEU A 135 0.42 14.21 6.38
N LEU A 136 -0.80 13.85 6.78
CA LEU A 136 -1.88 13.51 5.85
C LEU A 136 -2.38 14.74 5.10
N LYS A 137 -2.68 14.54 3.81
CA LYS A 137 -3.25 15.56 2.93
C LYS A 137 -4.78 15.44 2.92
N GLN A 138 -5.47 16.45 2.36
CA GLN A 138 -6.93 16.43 2.22
C GLN A 138 -7.45 15.23 1.42
N THR A 139 -6.66 14.75 0.46
CA THR A 139 -7.03 13.59 -0.38
C THR A 139 -6.74 12.26 0.30
N ASP A 140 -6.01 12.27 1.41
CA ASP A 140 -5.66 11.05 2.13
C ASP A 140 -6.84 10.59 3.00
N GLN A 141 -6.79 9.34 3.44
CA GLN A 141 -7.86 8.73 4.22
C GLN A 141 -7.30 8.02 5.44
N LEU A 142 -8.08 8.04 6.52
CA LEU A 142 -7.86 7.20 7.68
C LEU A 142 -8.86 6.05 7.64
N LYS A 143 -8.38 4.87 7.98
CA LYS A 143 -9.18 3.67 8.01
C LYS A 143 -9.01 2.99 9.36
N PHE A 144 -10.10 2.44 9.87
CA PHE A 144 -10.13 1.68 11.11
C PHE A 144 -10.83 0.35 10.86
N VAL A 145 -10.20 -0.76 11.25
CA VAL A 145 -10.84 -2.06 11.24
C VAL A 145 -11.37 -2.32 12.64
N ILE A 146 -12.67 -2.39 12.77
CA ILE A 146 -13.36 -2.56 14.05
C ILE A 146 -13.74 -4.04 14.22
N CYS A 147 -13.37 -4.61 15.34
CA CYS A 147 -13.69 -6.01 15.66
C CYS A 147 -14.15 -6.15 17.11
#